data_6c0c847f5255fcb8bbb81ee72b967e71
#
_entry.id   6c0c847f5255fcb8bbb81ee72b967e71
#
_cell.length_a   1.000
_cell.length_b   1.000
_cell.length_c   1.000
_cell.angle_alpha   90.00
_cell.angle_beta   90.00
_cell.angle_gamma   90.00
#
_symmetry.space_group_name_H-M   'P 1'
#
loop_
_entity.id
_entity.type
_entity.pdbx_description
1 polymer ?
#
loop_
_entity_poly.entity_id
_entity_poly.type
_entity_poly.pdbx_seq_one_letter_code
_entity_poly.pdbx_strand_id
1 'polypeptide(L)'
;MILRPFHLAIPVDDIEAAKEFYGLKLGFVEGRSDDHWIDFNFFGHQLVCHIGESISFSNEVDGKDVPIPHFGIVLDWKEFDIFSETIKSNNIDFIIEPYLR
;
A
#
# COMPACT_ATOMS: atom_id res chain seq x y z
N MET A 1 20.69 7.33 15.86
CA MET A 1 19.77 7.98 14.90
C MET A 1 18.35 7.60 15.21
N ILE A 2 17.45 8.56 15.27
CA ILE A 2 16.03 8.32 15.46
C ILE A 2 15.39 8.21 14.07
N LEU A 3 14.68 7.10 13.82
CA LEU A 3 13.93 6.95 12.58
C LEU A 3 12.71 7.86 12.60
N ARG A 4 12.50 8.61 11.53
CA ARG A 4 11.37 9.52 11.36
C ARG A 4 10.34 8.90 10.42
N PRO A 5 9.06 9.23 10.60
CA PRO A 5 8.05 8.80 9.64
C PRO A 5 8.35 9.31 8.24
N PHE A 6 8.17 8.43 7.28
CA PHE A 6 8.28 8.74 5.86
C PHE A 6 6.93 9.28 5.38
N HIS A 7 6.94 10.21 4.44
CA HIS A 7 5.74 10.75 3.81
C HIS A 7 5.74 10.38 2.34
N LEU A 8 4.66 9.76 1.87
CA LEU A 8 4.49 9.38 0.48
C LEU A 8 3.08 9.79 0.02
N ALA A 9 3.00 10.49 -1.12
CA ALA A 9 1.73 10.84 -1.76
C ALA A 9 1.58 10.02 -3.04
N ILE A 10 0.42 9.42 -3.23
CA ILE A 10 0.11 8.60 -4.40
C ILE A 10 -1.21 9.05 -5.03
N PRO A 11 -1.37 8.91 -6.37
CA PRO A 11 -2.65 9.16 -7.02
C PRO A 11 -3.62 8.01 -6.81
N VAL A 12 -4.91 8.34 -6.65
CA VAL A 12 -6.00 7.37 -6.60
C VAL A 12 -7.16 7.89 -7.44
N ASP A 13 -8.02 7.00 -7.89
CA ASP A 13 -9.18 7.35 -8.70
C ASP A 13 -10.34 7.88 -7.86
N ASP A 14 -10.50 7.36 -6.65
CA ASP A 14 -11.69 7.55 -5.83
C ASP A 14 -11.31 7.45 -4.35
N ILE A 15 -11.72 8.44 -3.56
CA ILE A 15 -11.43 8.48 -2.12
C ILE A 15 -12.15 7.37 -1.37
N GLU A 16 -13.41 7.07 -1.71
CA GLU A 16 -14.14 5.98 -1.04
C GLU A 16 -13.51 4.62 -1.32
N ALA A 17 -13.04 4.40 -2.53
CA ALA A 17 -12.31 3.17 -2.88
C ALA A 17 -10.98 3.09 -2.12
N ALA A 18 -10.28 4.20 -1.93
CA ALA A 18 -9.05 4.24 -1.14
C ALA A 18 -9.31 3.91 0.33
N LYS A 19 -10.41 4.45 0.90
CA LYS A 19 -10.82 4.11 2.27
C LYS A 19 -11.11 2.63 2.44
N GLU A 20 -11.82 2.03 1.48
CA GLU A 20 -12.13 0.62 1.53
C GLU A 20 -10.87 -0.23 1.45
N PHE A 21 -9.97 0.08 0.53
CA PHE A 21 -8.76 -0.71 0.32
C PHE A 21 -7.76 -0.54 1.47
N TYR A 22 -7.32 0.68 1.72
CA TYR A 22 -6.28 0.94 2.73
C TYR A 22 -6.82 0.89 4.15
N GLY A 23 -8.02 1.40 4.37
CA GLY A 23 -8.63 1.45 5.69
C GLY A 23 -9.25 0.13 6.12
N LEU A 24 -10.22 -0.37 5.36
CA LEU A 24 -10.98 -1.54 5.76
C LEU A 24 -10.26 -2.86 5.45
N LYS A 25 -9.73 -3.02 4.24
CA LYS A 25 -9.09 -4.28 3.84
C LYS A 25 -7.68 -4.44 4.40
N LEU A 26 -6.87 -3.40 4.36
CA LEU A 26 -5.50 -3.46 4.88
C LEU A 26 -5.41 -3.06 6.36
N GLY A 27 -6.43 -2.41 6.91
CA GLY A 27 -6.48 -2.09 8.33
C GLY A 27 -5.64 -0.90 8.77
N PHE A 28 -5.25 -0.01 7.85
CA PHE A 28 -4.50 1.19 8.21
C PHE A 28 -5.44 2.25 8.79
N VAL A 29 -5.03 2.91 9.85
CA VAL A 29 -5.84 3.94 10.52
C VAL A 29 -5.86 5.20 9.67
N GLU A 30 -7.07 5.72 9.40
CA GLU A 30 -7.25 6.99 8.69
C GLU A 30 -6.78 8.15 9.56
N GLY A 31 -6.14 9.12 8.91
CA GLY A 31 -5.83 10.42 9.51
C GLY A 31 -6.82 11.47 9.06
N ARG A 32 -6.31 12.52 8.42
CA ARG A 32 -7.15 13.60 7.92
C ARG A 32 -7.59 13.34 6.48
N SER A 33 -8.68 14.00 6.08
CA SER A 33 -9.17 13.89 4.70
C SER A 33 -10.00 15.10 4.31
N ASP A 34 -10.16 15.29 3.01
CA ASP A 34 -11.19 16.15 2.42
C ASP A 34 -11.75 15.46 1.17
N ASP A 35 -12.39 16.22 0.28
CA ASP A 35 -13.03 15.63 -0.91
C ASP A 35 -12.03 15.07 -1.93
N HIS A 36 -10.76 15.49 -1.85
CA HIS A 36 -9.75 15.19 -2.87
C HIS A 36 -8.55 14.43 -2.37
N TRP A 37 -8.45 14.22 -1.07
CA TRP A 37 -7.32 13.48 -0.50
C TRP A 37 -7.68 12.85 0.85
N ILE A 38 -6.92 11.84 1.23
CA ILE A 38 -7.03 11.16 2.52
C ILE A 38 -5.67 10.61 2.91
N ASP A 39 -5.31 10.71 4.19
CA ASP A 39 -4.09 10.10 4.68
C ASP A 39 -4.35 8.91 5.59
N PHE A 40 -3.36 8.02 5.65
CA PHE A 40 -3.39 6.80 6.46
C PHE A 40 -2.08 6.64 7.20
N ASN A 41 -2.15 6.00 8.36
CA ASN A 41 -0.97 5.52 9.05
C ASN A 41 -0.53 4.20 8.39
N PHE A 42 0.57 4.25 7.64
CA PHE A 42 1.13 3.10 6.95
C PHE A 42 2.37 2.64 7.72
N PHE A 43 2.20 1.67 8.63
CA PHE A 43 3.29 1.16 9.48
C PHE A 43 4.07 2.26 10.20
N GLY A 44 3.37 3.26 10.71
CA GLY A 44 3.97 4.42 11.37
C GLY A 44 4.41 5.54 10.43
N HIS A 45 4.27 5.35 9.11
CA HIS A 45 4.56 6.37 8.11
C HIS A 45 3.28 7.00 7.60
N GLN A 46 3.41 8.12 6.90
CA GLN A 46 2.26 8.85 6.36
C GLN A 46 2.08 8.51 4.88
N LEU A 47 0.96 7.87 4.55
CA LEU A 47 0.55 7.61 3.17
C LEU A 47 -0.61 8.52 2.83
N VAL A 48 -0.46 9.36 1.81
CA VAL A 48 -1.51 10.30 1.38
C VAL A 48 -2.00 9.89 -0.01
N CYS A 49 -3.30 9.69 -0.13
CA CYS A 49 -3.95 9.38 -1.40
C CYS A 49 -4.62 10.64 -1.91
N HIS A 50 -4.24 11.10 -3.10
CA HIS A 50 -4.83 12.24 -3.78
C HIS A 50 -5.56 11.80 -5.04
N ILE A 51 -6.70 12.38 -5.34
CA ILE A 51 -7.36 12.12 -6.61
C ILE A 51 -6.46 12.65 -7.75
N GLY A 52 -6.12 11.77 -8.68
CA GLY A 52 -5.25 12.11 -9.80
C GLY A 52 -5.03 10.92 -10.72
N GLU A 53 -4.40 11.17 -11.86
CA GLU A 53 -4.08 10.12 -12.81
C GLU A 53 -2.86 9.31 -12.35
N SER A 54 -2.96 8.00 -12.52
CA SER A 54 -1.86 7.09 -12.25
C SER A 54 -1.18 6.73 -13.56
N ILE A 55 0.16 6.89 -13.60
CA ILE A 55 0.99 6.48 -14.74
C ILE A 55 1.94 5.40 -14.22
N SER A 56 1.91 4.23 -14.87
CA SER A 56 2.77 3.13 -14.47
C SER A 56 3.29 2.36 -15.69
N PHE A 57 4.39 1.70 -15.52
CA PHE A 57 4.95 0.73 -16.45
C PHE A 57 5.49 -0.44 -15.65
N SER A 58 5.96 -1.50 -16.31
CA SER A 58 6.49 -2.66 -15.60
C SER A 58 7.89 -3.02 -16.08
N ASN A 59 8.66 -3.62 -15.17
CA ASN A 59 9.97 -4.21 -15.46
C ASN A 59 9.96 -5.67 -15.02
N GLU A 60 10.78 -6.48 -15.66
CA GLU A 60 10.98 -7.85 -15.21
C GLU A 60 11.96 -7.89 -14.05
N VAL A 61 11.54 -8.52 -12.94
CA VAL A 61 12.38 -8.79 -11.77
C VAL A 61 12.11 -10.24 -11.34
N ASP A 62 13.16 -11.05 -11.29
CA ASP A 62 13.06 -12.47 -10.93
C ASP A 62 12.02 -13.23 -11.77
N GLY A 63 11.93 -12.93 -13.07
CA GLY A 63 10.99 -13.56 -13.98
C GLY A 63 9.56 -13.06 -13.88
N LYS A 64 9.30 -11.98 -13.14
CA LYS A 64 7.96 -11.42 -12.93
C LYS A 64 7.89 -9.98 -13.44
N ASP A 65 6.75 -9.63 -14.03
CA ASP A 65 6.47 -8.26 -14.45
C ASP A 65 6.07 -7.44 -13.22
N VAL A 66 6.96 -6.55 -12.80
CA VAL A 66 6.77 -5.73 -11.60
C VAL A 66 6.30 -4.33 -12.02
N PRO A 67 5.12 -3.87 -11.54
CA PRO A 67 4.65 -2.52 -11.87
C PRO A 67 5.50 -1.44 -11.22
N ILE A 68 5.67 -0.33 -11.90
CA ILE A 68 6.43 0.84 -11.45
C ILE A 68 5.63 2.11 -11.75
N PRO A 69 5.44 3.05 -10.81
CA PRO A 69 5.97 3.02 -9.45
C PRO A 69 5.25 2.03 -8.54
N HIS A 70 5.91 1.61 -7.50
CA HIS A 70 5.31 0.87 -6.40
C HIS A 70 6.05 1.25 -5.11
N PHE A 71 5.46 0.89 -3.99
CA PHE A 71 6.06 1.13 -2.67
C PHE A 71 5.65 -0.03 -1.75
N GLY A 72 6.31 -0.09 -0.61
CA GLY A 72 5.99 -1.12 0.36
C GLY A 72 6.78 -0.94 1.64
N ILE A 73 6.67 -1.93 2.49
CA ILE A 73 7.38 -1.99 3.76
C ILE A 73 8.14 -3.32 3.81
N VAL A 74 9.33 -3.28 4.38
CA VAL A 74 10.10 -4.50 4.62
C VAL A 74 9.73 -5.00 6.01
N LEU A 75 9.23 -6.21 6.09
CA LEU A 75 8.82 -6.86 7.32
C LEU A 75 9.77 -8.01 7.64
N ASP A 76 9.89 -8.36 8.91
CA ASP A 76 10.59 -9.59 9.26
C ASP A 76 9.76 -10.80 8.80
N TRP A 77 10.35 -11.98 8.87
CA TRP A 77 9.72 -13.20 8.37
C TRP A 77 8.34 -13.46 8.98
N LYS A 78 8.23 -13.30 10.28
CA LYS A 78 6.99 -13.57 11.01
C LYS A 78 5.91 -12.54 10.69
N GLU A 79 6.27 -11.27 10.66
CA GLU A 79 5.35 -10.18 10.31
C GLU A 79 4.87 -10.31 8.86
N PHE A 80 5.76 -10.66 7.94
CA PHE A 80 5.44 -10.88 6.54
C PHE A 80 4.39 -12.00 6.40
N ASP A 81 4.60 -13.10 7.09
CA ASP A 81 3.71 -14.26 7.04
C ASP A 81 2.31 -13.89 7.55
N ILE A 82 2.23 -13.22 8.71
CA ILE A 82 0.97 -12.78 9.30
C ILE A 82 0.25 -11.80 8.37
N PHE A 83 0.96 -10.82 7.83
CA PHE A 83 0.35 -9.81 6.96
C PHE A 83 -0.13 -10.42 5.65
N SER A 84 0.62 -11.35 5.07
CA SER A 84 0.22 -12.07 3.86
C SER A 84 -1.09 -12.83 4.08
N GLU A 85 -1.24 -13.49 5.22
CA GLU A 85 -2.49 -14.19 5.55
C GLU A 85 -3.65 -13.23 5.75
N THR A 86 -3.41 -12.07 6.36
CA THR A 86 -4.44 -11.03 6.52
C THR A 86 -4.93 -10.54 5.16
N ILE A 87 -4.03 -10.30 4.21
CA ILE A 87 -4.38 -9.86 2.86
C ILE A 87 -5.22 -10.93 2.16
N LYS A 88 -4.83 -12.19 2.24
CA LYS A 88 -5.59 -13.31 1.65
C LYS A 88 -6.98 -13.42 2.25
N SER A 89 -7.11 -13.25 3.57
CA SER A 89 -8.38 -13.36 4.28
C SER A 89 -9.36 -12.24 3.91
N ASN A 90 -8.85 -11.09 3.47
CA ASN A 90 -9.66 -9.91 3.16
C ASN A 90 -10.01 -9.79 1.69
N ASN A 91 -9.87 -10.87 0.91
CA ASN A 91 -10.26 -10.94 -0.50
C ASN A 91 -9.55 -9.91 -1.38
N ILE A 92 -8.26 -9.70 -1.12
CA ILE A 92 -7.42 -8.85 -1.95
C ILE A 92 -6.71 -9.74 -2.96
N ASP A 93 -6.83 -9.39 -4.24
CA ASP A 93 -6.15 -10.10 -5.32
C ASP A 93 -4.68 -9.69 -5.39
N PHE A 94 -3.80 -10.66 -5.59
CA PHE A 94 -2.37 -10.40 -5.78
C PHE A 94 -2.05 -10.30 -7.26
N ILE A 95 -1.28 -9.27 -7.63
CA ILE A 95 -0.65 -9.23 -8.95
C ILE A 95 0.52 -10.21 -8.95
N ILE A 96 1.29 -10.23 -7.86
CA ILE A 96 2.35 -11.20 -7.63
C ILE A 96 2.11 -11.80 -6.25
N GLU A 97 1.95 -13.12 -6.18
CA GLU A 97 1.75 -13.82 -4.92
C GLU A 97 2.97 -13.65 -4.01
N PRO A 98 2.77 -13.65 -2.67
CA PRO A 98 3.90 -13.61 -1.74
C PRO A 98 4.86 -14.76 -1.96
N TYR A 99 6.14 -14.47 -2.01
CA TYR A 99 7.18 -15.50 -2.17
C TYR A 99 8.47 -15.09 -1.47
N LEU A 100 9.29 -16.07 -1.17
CA LEU A 100 10.60 -15.84 -0.57
C LEU A 100 11.62 -15.46 -1.65
N ARG A 101 12.34 -14.41 -1.40
CA ARG A 101 13.39 -13.91 -2.31
C ARG A 101 14.77 -14.29 -1.83
#